data_fe041a9d492419a82412cb599049b4ff
#
_entry.id   fe041a9d492419a82412cb599049b4ff
#
_cell.length_a   1.000
_cell.length_b   1.000
_cell.length_c   1.000
_cell.angle_alpha   90.00
_cell.angle_beta   90.00
_cell.angle_gamma   90.00
#
_symmetry.space_group_name_H-M   'P 1'
#
loop_
_entity.id
_entity.type
_entity.pdbx_description
1 polymer ?
#
loop_
_entity_poly.entity_id
_entity_poly.type
_entity_poly.pdbx_seq_one_letter_code
_entity_poly.pdbx_strand_id
1 'polypeptide(L)'
;MCCVIGYTGHDISADKFKEYLMRTVSRGPDDQRVVEGPFGLMGFGRLAIMGLTPEGMQPFYRGADCMVCNGELYGFRFEKEILKRRGYQFHSDCDCEILLPLYYEYGLDMFRHMDSEFALIMYDSRKDRLIAARDPIGIRPLFYGYSKSSHKIAFASEMQNRSEERRVGKECRSRWSPYH
;
A
#
# COMPACT_ATOMS: atom_id res chain seq x y z
N MET A 1 12.20 6.02 -4.65
CA MET A 1 10.76 5.60 -4.67
C MET A 1 10.51 4.71 -3.47
N CYS A 2 9.41 4.90 -2.75
CA CYS A 2 9.05 4.05 -1.62
C CYS A 2 8.83 2.59 -2.01
N CYS A 3 8.71 1.71 -1.02
CA CYS A 3 8.39 0.31 -1.19
C CYS A 3 7.17 -0.06 -0.34
N VAL A 4 6.24 -0.81 -0.91
CA VAL A 4 5.11 -1.40 -0.19
C VAL A 4 5.15 -2.91 -0.32
N ILE A 5 4.88 -3.61 0.78
CA ILE A 5 4.69 -5.06 0.81
C ILE A 5 3.49 -5.41 1.67
N GLY A 6 2.81 -6.52 1.35
CA GLY A 6 1.67 -7.03 2.11
C GLY A 6 1.58 -8.54 2.05
N TYR A 7 1.04 -9.16 3.09
CA TYR A 7 0.83 -10.60 3.17
C TYR A 7 -0.40 -10.93 4.00
N THR A 8 -1.30 -11.75 3.48
CA THR A 8 -2.57 -12.09 4.14
C THR A 8 -2.47 -13.26 5.14
N GLY A 9 -1.26 -13.74 5.42
CA GLY A 9 -1.01 -14.83 6.37
C GLY A 9 -0.50 -14.35 7.72
N HIS A 10 -0.59 -15.24 8.73
CA HIS A 10 -0.04 -15.07 10.07
C HIS A 10 1.00 -16.16 10.40
N ASP A 11 1.48 -16.88 9.40
CA ASP A 11 2.39 -18.01 9.50
C ASP A 11 3.87 -17.62 9.40
N ILE A 12 4.16 -16.34 9.24
CA ILE A 12 5.50 -15.75 9.31
C ILE A 12 5.53 -14.62 10.35
N SER A 13 6.64 -14.47 11.05
CA SER A 13 6.81 -13.39 12.03
C SER A 13 7.00 -12.02 11.34
N ALA A 14 6.68 -10.95 12.08
CA ALA A 14 6.95 -9.58 11.63
C ALA A 14 8.44 -9.34 11.33
N ASP A 15 9.35 -9.93 12.12
CA ASP A 15 10.79 -9.84 11.89
C ASP A 15 11.19 -10.49 10.56
N LYS A 16 10.65 -11.69 10.27
CA LYS A 16 10.89 -12.35 8.99
C LYS A 16 10.31 -11.57 7.83
N PHE A 17 9.14 -10.98 7.99
CA PHE A 17 8.54 -10.13 6.99
C PHE A 17 9.36 -8.84 6.76
N LYS A 18 9.95 -8.29 7.83
CA LYS A 18 10.88 -7.16 7.74
C LYS A 18 12.13 -7.49 6.92
N GLU A 19 12.67 -8.70 7.05
CA GLU A 19 13.78 -9.12 6.18
C GLU A 19 13.41 -9.07 4.69
N TYR A 20 12.17 -9.42 4.34
CA TYR A 20 11.70 -9.29 2.95
C TYR A 20 11.60 -7.82 2.50
N LEU A 21 11.11 -6.94 3.36
CA LEU A 21 11.10 -5.51 3.09
C LEU A 21 12.52 -4.97 2.86
N MET A 22 13.47 -5.39 3.69
CA MET A 22 14.87 -4.96 3.62
C MET A 22 15.60 -5.38 2.33
N ARG A 23 15.11 -6.37 1.59
CA ARG A 23 15.67 -6.73 0.27
C ARG A 23 15.58 -5.59 -0.75
N THR A 24 14.67 -4.66 -0.54
CA THR A 24 14.45 -3.47 -1.38
C THR A 24 14.71 -2.16 -0.63
N VAL A 25 15.57 -2.20 0.38
CA VAL A 25 15.93 -1.01 1.18
C VAL A 25 16.46 0.14 0.32
N SER A 26 17.09 -0.14 -0.81
CA SER A 26 17.54 0.88 -1.77
C SER A 26 16.41 1.75 -2.35
N ARG A 27 15.16 1.26 -2.34
CA ARG A 27 13.99 2.06 -2.75
C ARG A 27 13.51 3.01 -1.66
N GLY A 28 13.56 2.57 -0.41
CA GLY A 28 13.10 3.34 0.74
C GLY A 28 14.09 3.27 1.90
N PRO A 29 15.25 3.96 1.77
CA PRO A 29 16.36 3.81 2.72
C PRO A 29 16.15 4.56 4.02
N ASP A 30 15.24 5.55 4.06
CA ASP A 30 15.19 6.53 5.16
C ASP A 30 14.50 5.94 6.41
N ASP A 31 13.46 5.14 6.23
CA ASP A 31 12.78 4.44 7.34
C ASP A 31 12.02 3.21 6.83
N GLN A 32 11.88 2.18 7.68
CA GLN A 32 11.16 0.95 7.37
C GLN A 32 10.27 0.55 8.54
N ARG A 33 8.99 0.30 8.23
CA ARG A 33 8.00 -0.12 9.22
C ARG A 33 7.24 -1.35 8.74
N VAL A 34 7.03 -2.27 9.67
CA VAL A 34 6.16 -3.43 9.50
C VAL A 34 5.09 -3.36 10.57
N VAL A 35 3.87 -3.67 10.19
CA VAL A 35 2.74 -3.78 11.10
C VAL A 35 1.99 -5.08 10.86
N GLU A 36 1.43 -5.61 11.93
CA GLU A 36 0.58 -6.80 11.93
C GLU A 36 -0.83 -6.42 12.37
N GLY A 37 -1.81 -7.06 11.80
CA GLY A 37 -3.21 -6.84 12.11
C GLY A 37 -4.09 -7.98 11.60
N PRO A 38 -5.43 -7.85 11.70
CA PRO A 38 -6.36 -8.88 11.19
C PRO A 38 -6.12 -9.24 9.72
N PHE A 39 -5.61 -8.31 8.95
CA PHE A 39 -5.27 -8.46 7.53
C PHE A 39 -4.00 -9.30 7.27
N GLY A 40 -3.24 -9.67 8.29
CA GLY A 40 -1.91 -10.26 8.19
C GLY A 40 -0.80 -9.24 8.42
N LEU A 41 0.13 -9.09 7.50
CA LEU A 41 1.31 -8.22 7.62
C LEU A 41 1.32 -7.17 6.51
N MET A 42 1.70 -5.95 6.86
CA MET A 42 1.88 -4.84 5.93
C MET A 42 3.20 -4.11 6.23
N GLY A 43 3.95 -3.78 5.19
CA GLY A 43 5.26 -3.14 5.33
C GLY A 43 5.44 -1.96 4.39
N PHE A 44 6.15 -0.95 4.88
CA PHE A 44 6.47 0.27 4.16
C PHE A 44 7.95 0.62 4.32
N GLY A 45 8.62 0.82 3.19
CA GLY A 45 9.97 1.40 3.11
C GLY A 45 9.89 2.81 2.54
N ARG A 46 10.33 3.79 3.33
CA ARG A 46 10.21 5.20 3.01
C ARG A 46 11.43 5.73 2.26
N LEU A 47 11.17 6.46 1.18
CA LEU A 47 12.03 7.49 0.64
C LEU A 47 11.33 8.83 0.88
N ALA A 48 11.88 9.66 1.77
CA ALA A 48 11.24 10.88 2.23
C ALA A 48 11.43 12.01 1.20
N ILE A 49 10.44 12.18 0.31
CA ILE A 49 10.37 13.26 -0.67
C ILE A 49 9.31 14.28 -0.26
N MET A 50 8.16 13.81 0.22
CA MET A 50 7.07 14.61 0.75
C MET A 50 6.81 14.27 2.21
N GLY A 51 6.24 15.24 2.98
CA GLY A 51 5.91 15.04 4.39
C GLY A 51 7.14 14.65 5.20
N LEU A 52 8.21 15.44 5.15
CA LEU A 52 9.54 15.09 5.70
C LEU A 52 9.58 14.85 7.21
N THR A 53 8.51 15.18 7.90
CA THR A 53 8.38 14.95 9.35
C THR A 53 8.06 13.47 9.66
N PRO A 54 8.23 13.03 10.93
CA PRO A 54 7.91 11.66 11.32
C PRO A 54 6.45 11.28 11.08
N GLU A 55 5.51 12.23 11.13
CA GLU A 55 4.08 12.03 10.90
C GLU A 55 3.76 11.62 9.46
N GLY A 56 4.68 11.88 8.50
CA GLY A 56 4.58 11.40 7.13
C GLY A 56 4.97 9.94 6.95
N MET A 57 5.37 9.23 8.03
CA MET A 57 5.69 7.80 7.96
C MET A 57 4.43 6.94 7.94
N GLN A 58 4.42 5.98 7.02
CA GLN A 58 3.32 5.04 6.86
C GLN A 58 3.56 3.72 7.65
N PRO A 59 2.51 2.95 7.97
CA PRO A 59 1.12 3.08 7.52
C PRO A 59 0.40 4.28 8.11
N PHE A 60 -0.50 4.86 7.32
CA PHE A 60 -1.50 5.79 7.84
C PHE A 60 -2.67 5.01 8.44
N TYR A 61 -3.19 5.51 9.54
CA TYR A 61 -4.29 4.90 10.29
C TYR A 61 -5.49 5.84 10.40
N ARG A 62 -6.67 5.25 10.40
CA ARG A 62 -7.91 5.92 10.80
C ARG A 62 -8.82 4.91 11.50
N GLY A 63 -8.87 4.98 12.83
CA GLY A 63 -9.44 3.89 13.63
C GLY A 63 -8.65 2.61 13.44
N ALA A 64 -9.33 1.52 13.09
CA ALA A 64 -8.71 0.23 12.81
C ALA A 64 -8.33 0.03 11.32
N ASP A 65 -8.68 0.99 10.46
CA ASP A 65 -8.28 0.96 9.06
C ASP A 65 -6.84 1.43 8.92
N CYS A 66 -6.09 0.83 8.03
CA CYS A 66 -4.71 1.23 7.76
C CYS A 66 -4.36 1.10 6.27
N MET A 67 -3.32 1.84 5.86
CA MET A 67 -2.92 1.89 4.46
C MET A 67 -1.44 2.21 4.31
N VAL A 68 -0.81 1.59 3.31
CA VAL A 68 0.49 1.98 2.77
C VAL A 68 0.37 2.28 1.28
N CYS A 69 1.07 3.31 0.83
CA CYS A 69 1.06 3.75 -0.56
C CYS A 69 2.45 4.21 -1.00
N ASN A 70 2.93 3.67 -2.12
CA ASN A 70 4.02 4.24 -2.88
C ASN A 70 3.43 5.00 -4.06
N GLY A 71 3.31 6.31 -3.94
CA GLY A 71 2.65 7.12 -4.96
C GLY A 71 2.95 8.60 -4.85
N GLU A 72 2.34 9.33 -5.75
CA GLU A 72 2.28 10.78 -5.77
C GLU A 72 0.88 11.21 -6.24
N LEU A 73 0.21 12.01 -5.43
CA LEU A 73 -1.14 12.50 -5.70
C LEU A 73 -1.06 13.97 -6.11
N TYR A 74 -1.31 14.24 -7.39
CA TYR A 74 -1.29 15.58 -7.92
C TYR A 74 -2.51 16.37 -7.43
N GLY A 75 -2.31 17.65 -7.14
CA GLY A 75 -3.41 18.49 -6.64
C GLY A 75 -3.93 18.15 -5.24
N PHE A 76 -3.29 17.24 -4.50
CA PHE A 76 -3.76 16.74 -3.19
C PHE A 76 -4.08 17.86 -2.17
N ARG A 77 -3.42 19.01 -2.25
CA ARG A 77 -3.67 20.12 -1.32
C ARG A 77 -5.09 20.66 -1.44
N PHE A 78 -5.61 20.73 -2.66
CA PHE A 78 -6.99 21.16 -2.90
C PHE A 78 -7.99 20.14 -2.31
N GLU A 79 -7.79 18.86 -2.58
CA GLU A 79 -8.61 17.78 -2.01
C GLU A 79 -8.52 17.74 -0.49
N LYS A 80 -7.32 17.94 0.06
CA LYS A 80 -7.09 18.00 1.51
C LYS A 80 -7.91 19.10 2.17
N GLU A 81 -8.00 20.29 1.55
CA GLU A 81 -8.83 21.39 2.06
C GLU A 81 -10.32 21.08 1.99
N ILE A 82 -10.80 20.41 0.94
CA ILE A 82 -12.19 19.94 0.86
C ILE A 82 -12.47 18.95 2.00
N LEU A 83 -11.59 17.97 2.19
CA LEU A 83 -11.73 16.96 3.25
C LEU A 83 -11.68 17.58 4.65
N LYS A 84 -10.83 18.59 4.88
CA LYS A 84 -10.82 19.36 6.15
C LYS A 84 -12.16 20.02 6.43
N ARG A 85 -12.79 20.64 5.42
CA ARG A 85 -14.13 21.24 5.55
C ARG A 85 -15.23 20.21 5.87
N ARG A 86 -14.99 18.93 5.51
CA ARG A 86 -15.87 17.80 5.87
C ARG A 86 -15.55 17.20 7.25
N GLY A 87 -14.59 17.78 7.98
CA GLY A 87 -14.25 17.39 9.35
C GLY A 87 -13.07 16.42 9.48
N TYR A 88 -12.38 16.10 8.38
CA TYR A 88 -11.19 15.25 8.45
C TYR A 88 -9.99 16.02 9.01
N GLN A 89 -9.26 15.39 9.91
CA GLN A 89 -8.01 15.91 10.46
C GLN A 89 -6.81 15.24 9.78
N PHE A 90 -5.75 16.00 9.61
CA PHE A 90 -4.50 15.57 8.99
C PHE A 90 -3.32 15.99 9.88
N HIS A 91 -2.29 15.16 9.92
CA HIS A 91 -1.16 15.33 10.83
C HIS A 91 0.17 15.56 10.08
N SER A 92 0.22 15.29 8.78
CA SER A 92 1.42 15.46 7.97
C SER A 92 1.13 16.25 6.69
N ASP A 93 2.19 16.65 5.99
CA ASP A 93 2.11 17.19 4.64
C ASP A 93 2.31 16.12 3.55
N CYS A 94 2.20 14.83 3.93
CA CYS A 94 2.23 13.74 2.97
C CYS A 94 0.93 13.72 2.16
N ASP A 95 1.06 13.66 0.86
CA ASP A 95 -0.05 13.58 -0.10
C ASP A 95 -0.88 12.30 0.10
N CYS A 96 -0.22 11.17 0.37
CA CYS A 96 -0.90 9.89 0.58
C CYS A 96 -1.81 9.86 1.83
N GLU A 97 -1.67 10.78 2.78
CA GLU A 97 -2.51 10.82 3.97
C GLU A 97 -4.00 11.05 3.65
N ILE A 98 -4.31 11.64 2.48
CA ILE A 98 -5.72 11.87 2.07
C ILE A 98 -6.43 10.61 1.57
N LEU A 99 -5.72 9.52 1.30
CA LEU A 99 -6.30 8.34 0.65
C LEU A 99 -7.36 7.62 1.50
N LEU A 100 -7.14 7.46 2.82
CA LEU A 100 -8.18 6.90 3.71
C LEU A 100 -9.43 7.79 3.77
N PRO A 101 -9.33 9.12 3.96
CA PRO A 101 -10.46 10.03 3.82
C PRO A 101 -11.18 9.94 2.48
N LEU A 102 -10.46 9.88 1.36
CA LEU A 102 -11.06 9.71 0.04
C LEU A 102 -11.83 8.38 -0.08
N TYR A 103 -11.26 7.31 0.48
CA TYR A 103 -11.94 6.03 0.52
C TYR A 103 -13.23 6.08 1.35
N TYR A 104 -13.27 6.83 2.44
CA TYR A 104 -14.48 7.00 3.24
C TYR A 104 -15.57 7.79 2.52
N GLU A 105 -15.20 8.78 1.73
CA GLU A 105 -16.14 9.58 0.97
C GLU A 105 -16.69 8.88 -0.28
N TYR A 106 -15.81 8.20 -1.02
CA TYR A 106 -16.12 7.71 -2.36
C TYR A 106 -16.06 6.18 -2.50
N GLY A 107 -15.66 5.46 -1.44
CA GLY A 107 -15.41 4.01 -1.56
C GLY A 107 -14.35 3.71 -2.63
N LEU A 108 -14.57 2.68 -3.44
CA LEU A 108 -13.65 2.34 -4.52
C LEU A 108 -13.70 3.32 -5.71
N ASP A 109 -14.75 4.14 -5.80
CA ASP A 109 -14.81 5.19 -6.82
C ASP A 109 -13.78 6.31 -6.60
N MET A 110 -13.12 6.34 -5.42
CA MET A 110 -12.00 7.25 -5.16
C MET A 110 -10.96 7.26 -6.28
N PHE A 111 -10.68 6.10 -6.89
CA PHE A 111 -9.70 5.97 -7.96
C PHE A 111 -10.05 6.75 -9.23
N ARG A 112 -11.31 7.13 -9.42
CA ARG A 112 -11.77 7.99 -10.52
C ARG A 112 -11.60 9.48 -10.23
N HIS A 113 -11.43 9.83 -8.95
CA HIS A 113 -11.26 11.20 -8.48
C HIS A 113 -9.80 11.58 -8.22
N MET A 114 -8.88 10.64 -8.48
CA MET A 114 -7.46 10.85 -8.22
C MET A 114 -6.71 11.07 -9.54
N ASP A 115 -6.00 12.20 -9.63
CA ASP A 115 -4.89 12.37 -10.58
C ASP A 115 -3.60 11.95 -9.88
N SER A 116 -3.13 10.74 -10.17
CA SER A 116 -2.09 10.13 -9.34
C SER A 116 -1.40 8.95 -10.02
N GLU A 117 -0.15 8.74 -9.66
CA GLU A 117 0.58 7.50 -9.88
C GLU A 117 0.78 6.79 -8.54
N PHE A 118 0.31 5.55 -8.42
CA PHE A 118 0.28 4.89 -7.12
C PHE A 118 0.33 3.37 -7.18
N ALA A 119 0.85 2.79 -6.10
CA ALA A 119 0.65 1.40 -5.70
C ALA A 119 0.31 1.39 -4.22
N LEU A 120 -0.90 0.96 -3.85
CA LEU A 120 -1.38 0.98 -2.47
C LEU A 120 -1.86 -0.40 -2.00
N ILE A 121 -1.77 -0.60 -0.70
CA ILE A 121 -2.39 -1.70 0.03
C ILE A 121 -3.13 -1.07 1.21
N MET A 122 -4.43 -1.35 1.33
CA MET A 122 -5.33 -0.76 2.33
C MET A 122 -6.17 -1.84 2.98
N TYR A 123 -6.34 -1.78 4.29
CA TYR A 123 -7.27 -2.61 5.04
C TYR A 123 -8.49 -1.81 5.49
N ASP A 124 -9.67 -2.28 5.12
CA ASP A 124 -10.98 -1.78 5.56
C ASP A 124 -11.51 -2.72 6.64
N SER A 125 -11.37 -2.32 7.89
CA SER A 125 -11.77 -3.10 9.06
C SER A 125 -13.29 -3.31 9.17
N ARG A 126 -14.08 -2.37 8.61
CA ARG A 126 -15.54 -2.44 8.65
C ARG A 126 -16.10 -3.52 7.74
N LYS A 127 -15.38 -3.85 6.69
CA LYS A 127 -15.75 -4.89 5.69
C LYS A 127 -14.82 -6.08 5.75
N ASP A 128 -13.87 -6.08 6.68
CA ASP A 128 -12.82 -7.11 6.83
C ASP A 128 -12.19 -7.48 5.48
N ARG A 129 -11.70 -6.47 4.75
CA ARG A 129 -11.12 -6.71 3.44
C ARG A 129 -9.82 -5.95 3.22
N LEU A 130 -8.91 -6.62 2.52
CA LEU A 130 -7.69 -6.02 2.01
C LEU A 130 -7.91 -5.57 0.55
N ILE A 131 -7.55 -4.33 0.26
CA ILE A 131 -7.61 -3.72 -1.06
C ILE A 131 -6.19 -3.49 -1.51
N ALA A 132 -5.84 -4.03 -2.68
CA ALA A 132 -4.57 -3.73 -3.33
C ALA A 132 -4.86 -3.15 -4.71
N ALA A 133 -4.29 -1.99 -5.01
CA ALA A 133 -4.53 -1.28 -6.25
C ALA A 133 -3.28 -0.56 -6.73
N ARG A 134 -3.18 -0.37 -8.04
CA ARG A 134 -2.16 0.46 -8.68
C ARG A 134 -2.76 1.33 -9.75
N ASP A 135 -2.07 2.38 -10.13
CA ASP A 135 -2.48 3.27 -11.21
C ASP A 135 -2.68 2.49 -12.54
N PRO A 136 -3.59 2.97 -13.42
CA PRO A 136 -3.96 2.25 -14.65
C PRO A 136 -2.79 2.00 -15.60
N ILE A 137 -1.79 2.88 -15.61
CA ILE A 137 -0.61 2.77 -16.48
C ILE A 137 0.43 1.84 -15.83
N GLY A 138 0.41 1.71 -14.48
CA GLY A 138 1.37 0.93 -13.72
C GLY A 138 2.72 1.62 -13.55
N ILE A 139 2.72 2.95 -13.45
CA ILE A 139 3.93 3.76 -13.20
C ILE A 139 4.57 3.32 -11.89
N ARG A 140 3.73 3.11 -10.85
CA ARG A 140 4.18 2.52 -9.58
C ARG A 140 3.94 1.02 -9.61
N PRO A 141 5.00 0.19 -9.59
CA PRO A 141 4.82 -1.26 -9.69
C PRO A 141 4.18 -1.84 -8.43
N LEU A 142 3.26 -2.77 -8.64
CA LEU A 142 2.70 -3.64 -7.62
C LEU A 142 2.55 -5.04 -8.20
N PHE A 143 3.31 -5.97 -7.66
CA PHE A 143 3.23 -7.39 -7.98
C PHE A 143 2.42 -8.11 -6.93
N TYR A 144 1.75 -9.18 -7.32
CA TYR A 144 1.10 -10.07 -6.37
C TYR A 144 1.44 -11.53 -6.65
N GLY A 145 1.34 -12.35 -5.62
CA GLY A 145 1.47 -13.79 -5.71
C GLY A 145 0.42 -14.46 -4.85
N TYR A 146 -0.22 -15.50 -5.39
CA TYR A 146 -1.21 -16.30 -4.68
C TYR A 146 -0.69 -17.72 -4.49
N SER A 147 -0.77 -18.23 -3.26
CA SER A 147 -0.49 -19.62 -2.94
C SER A 147 -1.77 -20.43 -2.96
N LYS A 148 -1.88 -21.39 -3.89
CA LYS A 148 -3.05 -22.29 -3.99
C LYS A 148 -3.17 -23.22 -2.78
N SER A 149 -2.06 -23.61 -2.16
CA SER A 149 -2.05 -24.53 -1.02
C SER A 149 -2.45 -23.87 0.28
N SER A 150 -2.02 -22.64 0.52
CA SER A 150 -2.32 -21.90 1.76
C SER A 150 -3.44 -20.88 1.62
N HIS A 151 -3.92 -20.62 0.40
CA HIS A 151 -4.89 -19.57 0.08
C HIS A 151 -4.45 -18.17 0.54
N LYS A 152 -3.12 -17.92 0.58
CA LYS A 152 -2.54 -16.65 0.98
C LYS A 152 -2.11 -15.83 -0.23
N ILE A 153 -2.18 -14.51 -0.08
CA ILE A 153 -1.76 -13.54 -1.10
C ILE A 153 -0.61 -12.72 -0.53
N ALA A 154 0.41 -12.52 -1.34
CA ALA A 154 1.48 -11.57 -1.07
C ALA A 154 1.49 -10.48 -2.13
N PHE A 155 1.74 -9.23 -1.70
CA PHE A 155 1.91 -8.06 -2.55
C PHE A 155 3.29 -7.48 -2.35
N ALA A 156 3.89 -6.91 -3.39
CA ALA A 156 5.19 -6.26 -3.29
C ALA A 156 5.43 -5.25 -4.41
N SER A 157 6.16 -4.19 -4.10
CA SER A 157 6.66 -3.23 -5.10
C SER A 157 7.68 -3.88 -6.06
N GLU A 158 8.38 -4.92 -5.61
CA GLU A 158 9.35 -5.66 -6.43
C GLU A 158 9.24 -7.17 -6.19
N MET A 159 9.55 -7.95 -7.22
CA MET A 159 9.49 -9.42 -7.12
C MET A 159 10.50 -10.00 -6.13
N GLN A 160 11.63 -9.34 -5.88
CA GLN A 160 12.64 -9.78 -4.93
C GLN A 160 12.19 -9.70 -3.45
N ASN A 161 11.13 -8.97 -3.13
CA ASN A 161 10.53 -8.98 -1.81
C ASN A 161 9.78 -10.29 -1.49
N ARG A 162 9.52 -11.13 -2.49
CA ARG A 162 8.80 -12.39 -2.30
C ARG A 162 9.70 -13.41 -1.58
N SER A 163 9.08 -14.21 -0.71
CA SER A 163 9.75 -15.29 0.00
C SER A 163 10.34 -16.34 -0.96
N GLU A 164 11.36 -17.10 -0.48
CA GLU A 164 12.03 -18.16 -1.23
C GLU A 164 11.16 -19.38 -1.58
N GLU A 165 9.85 -19.34 -1.39
CA GLU A 165 8.95 -20.37 -1.88
C GLU A 165 8.91 -20.40 -3.41
N ARG A 166 10.03 -20.83 -4.01
CA ARG A 166 10.18 -21.13 -5.45
C ARG A 166 9.26 -22.28 -5.92
N ARG A 167 8.29 -22.70 -5.13
CA ARG A 167 7.34 -23.78 -5.46
C ARG A 167 5.95 -23.30 -5.87
N VAL A 168 5.69 -22.01 -5.94
CA VAL A 168 4.45 -21.50 -6.55
C VAL A 168 4.69 -21.37 -8.03
N GLY A 169 3.94 -22.16 -8.80
CA GLY A 169 4.09 -22.33 -10.24
C GLY A 169 4.25 -21.03 -11.03
N LYS A 170 4.84 -21.18 -12.22
CA LYS A 170 5.18 -20.16 -13.25
C LYS A 170 3.99 -19.33 -13.74
N GLU A 171 3.10 -18.84 -12.86
CA GLU A 171 1.98 -18.00 -13.24
C GLU A 171 2.08 -16.62 -12.62
N CYS A 172 3.12 -15.87 -13.03
CA CYS A 172 3.09 -14.43 -12.95
C CYS A 172 2.28 -13.93 -14.15
N ARG A 173 0.96 -13.95 -14.05
CA ARG A 173 0.09 -13.34 -15.04
C ARG A 173 -0.04 -11.86 -14.74
N SER A 174 0.74 -11.04 -15.44
CA SER A 174 0.34 -9.67 -15.73
C SER A 174 -0.86 -9.77 -16.68
N ARG A 175 -2.06 -9.82 -16.13
CA ARG A 175 -3.26 -9.81 -16.95
C ARG A 175 -3.55 -8.36 -17.33
N TRP A 176 -3.01 -7.94 -18.46
CA TRP A 176 -3.62 -6.91 -19.25
C TRP A 176 -4.96 -7.48 -19.75
N SER A 177 -6.06 -6.98 -19.24
CA SER A 177 -7.35 -7.15 -19.89
C SER A 177 -7.61 -5.88 -20.70
N PRO A 178 -7.48 -5.93 -22.02
CA PRO A 178 -8.12 -4.93 -22.84
C PRO A 178 -9.63 -5.19 -22.79
N TYR A 179 -10.38 -4.14 -22.73
CA TYR A 179 -11.83 -4.09 -22.77
C TYR A 179 -12.48 -5.11 -23.72
N HIS A 180 -13.46 -5.83 -23.20
CA HIS A 180 -14.65 -6.26 -23.92
C HIS A 180 -15.88 -5.98 -23.07
#